data_468c57af8551142e7630b1f2fc474e16
#
_entry.id   468c57af8551142e7630b1f2fc474e16
#
_cell.length_a   1.000
_cell.length_b   1.000
_cell.length_c   1.000
_cell.angle_alpha   90.00
_cell.angle_beta   90.00
_cell.angle_gamma   90.00
#
_symmetry.space_group_name_H-M   'P 1'
#
loop_
_entity.id
_entity.type
_entity.pdbx_description
1 polymer ?
#
loop_
_entity_poly.entity_id
_entity_poly.type
_entity_poly.pdbx_seq_one_letter_code
_entity_poly.pdbx_strand_id
1 'polypeptide(L)'
;MSKWQITVPGSTANLGPGFDSIGLGLSLYLNLTVSLAEKWAFIHKGDHVPSDTTVENHLIYTIARNVAAKFGKELPACHVEMTSELPLARGLGSSAAAIVGAIELANIVCNLNLSVQDKLNISSQIEGHPDNATASVLGGLTVSAMDENGIVDTIHVQQVDAAFVVYIPNVELKTAEARGVLPEQFDRSYAVRASANANMLAAALMAKDYERMGRYMEKDLFHEPFRAKLIPAFHEIHEAAKQAGAYGTALSGAGPTLISLIPSDIAENFVIEMTKKFPEHNILLTKADQNGIVVQSLAQV
;
A
#
# COMPACT_ATOMS: atom_id res chain seq x y z
N MET A 1 12.18 -6.02 30.04
CA MET A 1 12.52 -5.02 28.99
C MET A 1 11.25 -4.61 28.26
N SER A 2 11.10 -3.35 27.91
CA SER A 2 9.91 -2.91 27.16
C SER A 2 9.85 -3.62 25.81
N LYS A 3 8.68 -4.09 25.45
CA LYS A 3 8.42 -4.82 24.20
C LYS A 3 7.17 -4.23 23.55
N TRP A 4 7.19 -4.04 22.24
CA TRP A 4 6.10 -3.44 21.47
C TRP A 4 5.77 -4.29 20.26
N GLN A 5 4.50 -4.30 19.90
CA GLN A 5 4.00 -4.80 18.63
C GLN A 5 3.61 -3.60 17.77
N ILE A 6 4.20 -3.49 16.59
CA ILE A 6 3.85 -2.52 15.56
C ILE A 6 3.17 -3.31 14.44
N THR A 7 1.92 -2.98 14.12
CA THR A 7 1.15 -3.59 13.03
C THR A 7 0.88 -2.51 12.00
N VAL A 8 1.29 -2.74 10.76
CA VAL A 8 1.13 -1.79 9.65
C VAL A 8 0.35 -2.46 8.53
N PRO A 9 -0.77 -1.89 8.08
CA PRO A 9 -1.49 -2.43 6.94
C PRO A 9 -0.71 -2.21 5.65
N GLY A 10 -0.80 -3.17 4.76
CA GLY A 10 -0.48 -2.97 3.35
C GLY A 10 -1.46 -2.02 2.70
N SER A 11 -1.20 -1.69 1.45
CA SER A 11 -2.04 -0.74 0.74
C SER A 11 -2.07 -1.02 -0.75
N THR A 12 -3.20 -0.70 -1.37
CA THR A 12 -3.30 -0.52 -2.81
C THR A 12 -3.31 0.97 -3.13
N ALA A 13 -2.73 1.34 -4.24
CA ALA A 13 -2.63 2.74 -4.66
C ALA A 13 -3.21 2.92 -6.06
N ASN A 14 -3.50 4.17 -6.39
CA ASN A 14 -4.06 4.63 -7.65
C ASN A 14 -5.53 4.29 -7.84
N LEU A 15 -5.94 3.04 -7.69
CA LEU A 15 -7.29 2.56 -7.99
C LEU A 15 -7.77 3.00 -9.39
N GLY A 16 -6.89 2.87 -10.39
CA GLY A 16 -7.05 3.41 -11.73
C GLY A 16 -6.61 4.88 -11.82
N PRO A 17 -7.48 5.85 -12.12
CA PRO A 17 -7.09 7.22 -12.46
C PRO A 17 -6.62 8.07 -11.27
N GLY A 18 -6.60 7.57 -10.04
CA GLY A 18 -6.09 8.28 -8.85
C GLY A 18 -4.57 8.25 -8.70
N PHE A 19 -3.84 8.30 -9.81
CA PHE A 19 -2.40 8.12 -9.89
C PHE A 19 -1.63 9.04 -8.93
N ASP A 20 -0.74 8.43 -8.12
CA ASP A 20 0.10 9.07 -7.09
C ASP A 20 -0.70 9.91 -6.04
N SER A 21 -2.02 9.66 -5.90
CA SER A 21 -2.91 10.44 -5.03
C SER A 21 -3.83 9.57 -4.17
N ILE A 22 -4.47 8.56 -4.75
CA ILE A 22 -5.47 7.75 -4.05
C ILE A 22 -4.85 6.48 -3.53
N GLY A 23 -5.00 6.23 -2.22
CA GLY A 23 -4.57 5.02 -1.53
C GLY A 23 -5.70 4.38 -0.72
N LEU A 24 -5.63 3.07 -0.55
CA LEU A 24 -6.53 2.30 0.29
C LEU A 24 -5.73 1.32 1.14
N GLY A 25 -5.84 1.43 2.46
CA GLY A 25 -5.30 0.45 3.39
C GLY A 25 -6.01 -0.90 3.24
N LEU A 26 -5.26 -1.99 3.23
CA LEU A 26 -5.77 -3.34 3.09
C LEU A 26 -5.55 -4.15 4.36
N SER A 27 -6.50 -5.04 4.69
CA SER A 27 -6.39 -5.96 5.83
C SER A 27 -5.41 -7.11 5.52
N LEU A 28 -4.18 -6.75 5.19
CA LEU A 28 -3.00 -7.59 5.02
C LEU A 28 -1.85 -6.85 5.70
N TYR A 29 -1.09 -7.48 6.60
CA TYR A 29 -0.26 -6.75 7.55
C TYR A 29 1.22 -7.11 7.51
N LEU A 30 2.04 -6.09 7.75
CA LEU A 30 3.39 -6.20 8.26
C LEU A 30 3.35 -6.08 9.79
N ASN A 31 3.94 -7.04 10.50
CA ASN A 31 4.05 -7.00 11.94
C ASN A 31 5.52 -6.97 12.37
N LEU A 32 5.86 -6.06 13.27
CA LEU A 32 7.16 -5.94 13.90
C LEU A 32 6.99 -6.08 15.41
N THR A 33 7.65 -7.08 16.00
CA THR A 33 7.77 -7.19 17.45
C THR A 33 9.13 -6.68 17.86
N VAL A 34 9.17 -5.54 18.54
CA VAL A 34 10.39 -4.79 18.88
C VAL A 34 10.69 -4.89 20.37
N SER A 35 11.94 -5.17 20.70
CA SER A 35 12.47 -5.09 22.08
C SER A 35 13.84 -4.44 22.08
N LEU A 36 14.16 -3.64 23.12
CA LEU A 36 15.51 -3.13 23.32
C LEU A 36 16.49 -4.27 23.55
N ALA A 37 17.72 -4.14 23.05
CA ALA A 37 18.75 -5.17 23.12
C ALA A 37 20.15 -4.53 23.21
N GLU A 38 21.18 -5.35 23.45
CA GLU A 38 22.57 -4.87 23.42
C GLU A 38 23.12 -4.73 22.01
N LYS A 39 22.59 -5.53 21.06
CA LYS A 39 22.98 -5.52 19.64
C LYS A 39 21.74 -5.64 18.76
N TRP A 40 21.86 -5.06 17.57
CA TRP A 40 20.82 -5.19 16.55
C TRP A 40 20.69 -6.61 16.02
N ALA A 41 19.46 -7.09 15.91
CA ALA A 41 19.14 -8.33 15.21
C ALA A 41 17.75 -8.26 14.61
N PHE A 42 17.61 -8.82 13.40
CA PHE A 42 16.34 -9.09 12.75
C PHE A 42 16.09 -10.59 12.71
N ILE A 43 14.88 -11.00 13.07
CA ILE A 43 14.39 -12.38 12.98
C ILE A 43 13.21 -12.37 12.02
N HIS A 44 13.44 -12.90 10.83
CA HIS A 44 12.42 -13.00 9.80
C HIS A 44 11.64 -14.31 9.96
N LYS A 45 10.31 -14.24 9.96
CA LYS A 45 9.42 -15.39 10.08
C LYS A 45 8.40 -15.41 8.94
N GLY A 46 8.35 -16.48 8.19
CA GLY A 46 7.45 -16.67 7.04
C GLY A 46 8.08 -16.29 5.70
N ASP A 47 7.26 -16.33 4.64
CA ASP A 47 7.73 -16.32 3.24
C ASP A 47 7.83 -14.91 2.62
N HIS A 48 7.16 -13.92 3.21
CA HIS A 48 7.06 -12.55 2.66
C HIS A 48 7.97 -11.55 3.38
N VAL A 49 9.15 -12.00 3.76
CA VAL A 49 10.16 -11.20 4.47
C VAL A 49 11.48 -11.25 3.69
N PRO A 50 12.35 -10.22 3.81
CA PRO A 50 13.64 -10.25 3.15
C PRO A 50 14.49 -11.44 3.60
N SER A 51 15.16 -12.12 2.66
CA SER A 51 16.14 -13.15 2.95
C SER A 51 17.58 -12.55 2.88
N ASP A 52 18.49 -13.07 3.70
CA ASP A 52 19.94 -12.81 3.60
C ASP A 52 20.38 -11.33 3.64
N THR A 53 19.65 -10.50 4.40
CA THR A 53 19.97 -9.08 4.56
C THR A 53 20.74 -8.84 5.86
N THR A 54 21.90 -8.19 5.78
CA THR A 54 22.62 -7.72 6.98
C THR A 54 21.84 -6.59 7.64
N VAL A 55 22.10 -6.36 8.95
CA VAL A 55 21.43 -5.28 9.69
C VAL A 55 21.62 -3.93 9.01
N GLU A 56 22.83 -3.63 8.56
CA GLU A 56 23.20 -2.33 7.95
C GLU A 56 22.46 -2.09 6.62
N ASN A 57 22.12 -3.14 5.90
CA ASN A 57 21.42 -3.09 4.62
C ASN A 57 19.90 -3.29 4.77
N HIS A 58 19.43 -3.54 6.00
CA HIS A 58 18.01 -3.76 6.24
C HIS A 58 17.23 -2.44 6.12
N LEU A 59 16.20 -2.41 5.26
CA LEU A 59 15.41 -1.21 4.97
C LEU A 59 14.88 -0.54 6.25
N ILE A 60 14.26 -1.33 7.14
CA ILE A 60 13.69 -0.83 8.40
C ILE A 60 14.78 -0.19 9.27
N TYR A 61 15.96 -0.83 9.39
CA TYR A 61 17.08 -0.26 10.16
C TYR A 61 17.56 1.06 9.59
N THR A 62 17.80 1.08 8.27
CA THR A 62 18.32 2.26 7.58
C THR A 62 17.38 3.45 7.73
N ILE A 63 16.07 3.24 7.55
CA ILE A 63 15.06 4.29 7.69
C ILE A 63 14.95 4.72 9.15
N ALA A 64 14.81 3.79 10.09
CA ALA A 64 14.68 4.13 11.51
C ALA A 64 15.88 4.93 12.03
N ARG A 65 17.11 4.56 11.63
CA ARG A 65 18.35 5.29 11.95
C ARG A 65 18.34 6.71 11.38
N ASN A 66 17.94 6.87 10.11
CA ASN A 66 17.89 8.17 9.47
C ASN A 66 16.82 9.09 10.10
N VAL A 67 15.67 8.53 10.46
CA VAL A 67 14.61 9.25 11.19
C VAL A 67 15.10 9.68 12.56
N ALA A 68 15.69 8.79 13.36
CA ALA A 68 16.26 9.14 14.66
C ALA A 68 17.29 10.29 14.54
N ALA A 69 18.22 10.17 13.57
CA ALA A 69 19.24 11.17 13.31
C ALA A 69 18.66 12.55 12.91
N LYS A 70 17.57 12.57 12.11
CA LYS A 70 16.84 13.81 11.73
C LYS A 70 16.36 14.58 12.97
N PHE A 71 16.03 13.87 14.06
CA PHE A 71 15.59 14.44 15.33
C PHE A 71 16.71 14.53 16.39
N GLY A 72 17.98 14.40 15.95
CA GLY A 72 19.14 14.51 16.84
C GLY A 72 19.25 13.38 17.88
N LYS A 73 18.72 12.21 17.59
CA LYS A 73 18.75 11.02 18.44
C LYS A 73 19.63 9.93 17.86
N GLU A 74 20.24 9.14 18.72
CA GLU A 74 20.87 7.89 18.35
C GLU A 74 19.86 6.75 18.51
N LEU A 75 19.75 5.91 17.48
CA LEU A 75 18.82 4.78 17.49
C LEU A 75 19.38 3.65 18.37
N PRO A 76 18.74 3.31 19.50
CA PRO A 76 19.20 2.23 20.36
C PRO A 76 19.12 0.87 19.66
N ALA A 77 19.96 -0.08 20.09
CA ALA A 77 19.93 -1.42 19.54
C ALA A 77 18.62 -2.14 19.94
N CYS A 78 18.06 -2.85 18.97
CA CYS A 78 16.81 -3.60 19.11
C CYS A 78 16.91 -5.00 18.53
N HIS A 79 16.16 -5.93 19.11
CA HIS A 79 15.73 -7.15 18.44
C HIS A 79 14.37 -6.91 17.80
N VAL A 80 14.26 -7.19 16.51
CA VAL A 80 13.02 -7.04 15.73
C VAL A 80 12.65 -8.37 15.11
N GLU A 81 11.55 -8.96 15.58
CA GLU A 81 10.91 -10.08 14.89
C GLU A 81 9.93 -9.53 13.85
N MET A 82 10.04 -9.99 12.62
CA MET A 82 9.25 -9.53 11.48
C MET A 82 8.44 -10.67 10.88
N THR A 83 7.13 -10.45 10.73
CA THR A 83 6.24 -11.29 9.91
C THR A 83 5.49 -10.42 8.91
N SER A 84 5.20 -10.95 7.73
CA SER A 84 4.49 -10.20 6.69
C SER A 84 3.52 -11.09 5.93
N GLU A 85 2.32 -10.57 5.70
CA GLU A 85 1.35 -11.13 4.75
C GLU A 85 1.49 -10.46 3.36
N LEU A 86 2.37 -9.45 3.25
CA LEU A 86 2.58 -8.63 2.06
C LEU A 86 3.73 -9.19 1.22
N PRO A 87 3.46 -9.79 0.06
CA PRO A 87 4.53 -10.23 -0.82
C PRO A 87 5.32 -9.04 -1.35
N LEU A 88 6.66 -9.22 -1.40
CA LEU A 88 7.58 -8.16 -1.80
C LEU A 88 7.44 -7.85 -3.29
N ALA A 89 7.50 -6.56 -3.66
CA ALA A 89 7.46 -6.06 -5.04
C ALA A 89 6.25 -6.58 -5.86
N ARG A 90 5.07 -6.63 -5.24
CA ARG A 90 3.81 -7.09 -5.86
C ARG A 90 2.71 -6.03 -5.93
N GLY A 91 3.01 -4.75 -5.63
CA GLY A 91 2.03 -3.68 -5.72
C GLY A 91 1.02 -3.64 -4.55
N LEU A 92 1.34 -4.26 -3.41
CA LEU A 92 0.51 -4.28 -2.19
C LEU A 92 1.08 -3.40 -1.07
N GLY A 93 1.88 -2.39 -1.41
CA GLY A 93 2.38 -1.40 -0.46
C GLY A 93 3.39 -1.95 0.55
N SER A 94 4.10 -3.07 0.26
CA SER A 94 5.08 -3.64 1.19
C SER A 94 6.23 -2.69 1.53
N SER A 95 6.68 -1.85 0.57
CA SER A 95 7.67 -0.79 0.80
C SER A 95 7.14 0.26 1.77
N ALA A 96 5.98 0.84 1.48
CA ALA A 96 5.35 1.84 2.33
C ALA A 96 5.07 1.32 3.75
N ALA A 97 4.60 0.07 3.88
CA ALA A 97 4.41 -0.55 5.18
C ALA A 97 5.73 -0.70 5.96
N ALA A 98 6.83 -1.06 5.30
CA ALA A 98 8.16 -1.13 5.92
C ALA A 98 8.67 0.25 6.33
N ILE A 99 8.48 1.28 5.50
CA ILE A 99 8.82 2.68 5.79
C ILE A 99 8.05 3.17 7.02
N VAL A 100 6.72 3.01 7.02
CA VAL A 100 5.85 3.43 8.13
C VAL A 100 6.20 2.69 9.42
N GLY A 101 6.45 1.37 9.34
CA GLY A 101 6.90 0.56 10.47
C GLY A 101 8.25 1.01 11.04
N ALA A 102 9.21 1.39 10.17
CA ALA A 102 10.51 1.89 10.57
C ALA A 102 10.42 3.27 11.25
N ILE A 103 9.59 4.18 10.74
CA ILE A 103 9.32 5.48 11.34
C ILE A 103 8.75 5.29 12.75
N GLU A 104 7.78 4.39 12.89
CA GLU A 104 7.16 4.14 14.20
C GLU A 104 8.12 3.43 15.16
N LEU A 105 8.97 2.53 14.69
CA LEU A 105 10.02 1.95 15.49
C LEU A 105 10.92 3.05 16.08
N ALA A 106 11.44 3.96 15.24
CA ALA A 106 12.25 5.09 15.71
C ALA A 106 11.48 6.00 16.67
N ASN A 107 10.20 6.28 16.35
CA ASN A 107 9.31 7.10 17.18
C ASN A 107 9.22 6.55 18.61
N ILE A 108 9.00 5.25 18.76
CA ILE A 108 8.82 4.59 20.05
C ILE A 108 10.15 4.52 20.82
N VAL A 109 11.21 3.95 20.20
CA VAL A 109 12.44 3.66 20.94
C VAL A 109 13.27 4.91 21.26
N CYS A 110 13.12 5.99 20.47
CA CYS A 110 13.76 7.27 20.71
C CYS A 110 12.85 8.31 21.40
N ASN A 111 11.59 7.97 21.70
CA ASN A 111 10.58 8.89 22.26
C ASN A 111 10.48 10.20 21.47
N LEU A 112 10.29 10.11 20.15
CA LEU A 112 10.27 11.29 19.26
C LEU A 112 8.95 12.06 19.36
N ASN A 113 7.87 11.43 19.80
CA ASN A 113 6.51 12.01 19.88
C ASN A 113 6.01 12.58 18.55
N LEU A 114 6.23 11.86 17.46
CA LEU A 114 5.80 12.27 16.13
C LEU A 114 4.28 12.36 16.05
N SER A 115 3.79 13.49 15.57
CA SER A 115 2.38 13.65 15.23
C SER A 115 2.00 12.76 14.03
N VAL A 116 0.70 12.57 13.81
CA VAL A 116 0.22 11.89 12.59
C VAL A 116 0.71 12.62 11.34
N GLN A 117 0.66 13.96 11.34
CA GLN A 117 1.13 14.76 10.21
C GLN A 117 2.63 14.57 9.94
N ASP A 118 3.47 14.47 10.99
CA ASP A 118 4.90 14.18 10.81
C ASP A 118 5.10 12.81 10.13
N LYS A 119 4.34 11.79 10.56
CA LYS A 119 4.41 10.46 9.96
C LYS A 119 3.99 10.47 8.49
N LEU A 120 2.90 11.18 8.14
CA LEU A 120 2.44 11.35 6.76
C LEU A 120 3.52 12.01 5.90
N ASN A 121 4.08 13.13 6.36
CA ASN A 121 5.10 13.86 5.63
C ASN A 121 6.37 13.03 5.45
N ILE A 122 6.90 12.45 6.52
CA ILE A 122 8.15 11.69 6.50
C ILE A 122 8.02 10.45 5.62
N SER A 123 6.94 9.68 5.76
CA SER A 123 6.74 8.45 4.98
C SER A 123 6.57 8.74 3.50
N SER A 124 5.79 9.76 3.14
CA SER A 124 5.56 10.16 1.75
C SER A 124 6.83 10.74 1.09
N GLN A 125 7.64 11.52 1.84
CA GLN A 125 8.93 12.01 1.35
C GLN A 125 9.92 10.87 1.07
N ILE A 126 9.94 9.83 1.90
CA ILE A 126 10.82 8.66 1.71
C ILE A 126 10.33 7.81 0.53
N GLU A 127 9.02 7.57 0.42
CA GLU A 127 8.42 6.79 -0.67
C GLU A 127 8.45 7.53 -2.00
N GLY A 128 8.40 8.87 -1.97
CA GLY A 128 8.35 9.75 -3.15
C GLY A 128 6.94 10.05 -3.65
N HIS A 129 5.91 9.44 -3.06
CA HIS A 129 4.49 9.68 -3.35
C HIS A 129 3.63 9.34 -2.12
N PRO A 130 2.47 10.02 -1.94
CA PRO A 130 1.71 9.90 -0.69
C PRO A 130 0.74 8.72 -0.62
N ASP A 131 0.28 8.18 -1.74
CA ASP A 131 -0.83 7.24 -1.86
C ASP A 131 -0.73 6.00 -0.94
N ASN A 132 0.32 5.18 -1.11
CA ASN A 132 0.55 4.01 -0.24
C ASN A 132 0.91 4.42 1.20
N ALA A 133 1.73 5.47 1.36
CA ALA A 133 2.21 5.91 2.66
C ALA A 133 1.07 6.39 3.57
N THR A 134 0.19 7.26 3.05
CA THR A 134 -0.95 7.78 3.81
C THR A 134 -1.96 6.69 4.16
N ALA A 135 -2.22 5.77 3.22
CA ALA A 135 -3.09 4.63 3.46
C ALA A 135 -2.54 3.66 4.52
N SER A 136 -1.22 3.43 4.55
CA SER A 136 -0.59 2.61 5.60
C SER A 136 -0.57 3.30 6.97
N VAL A 137 -0.46 4.65 7.02
CA VAL A 137 -0.50 5.39 8.28
C VAL A 137 -1.91 5.49 8.85
N LEU A 138 -2.91 5.80 8.01
CA LEU A 138 -4.27 6.14 8.46
C LEU A 138 -5.25 4.97 8.38
N GLY A 139 -4.97 3.96 7.54
CA GLY A 139 -5.98 3.00 7.12
C GLY A 139 -7.05 3.63 6.22
N GLY A 140 -8.12 2.90 5.96
CA GLY A 140 -9.21 3.39 5.13
C GLY A 140 -8.77 3.82 3.75
N LEU A 141 -9.53 4.73 3.17
CA LEU A 141 -9.24 5.35 1.89
C LEU A 141 -8.66 6.74 2.12
N THR A 142 -7.60 7.07 1.39
CA THR A 142 -6.95 8.38 1.41
C THR A 142 -6.93 9.00 0.02
N VAL A 143 -7.21 10.30 -0.04
CA VAL A 143 -6.98 11.12 -1.24
C VAL A 143 -5.99 12.19 -0.82
N SER A 144 -4.78 12.15 -1.35
CA SER A 144 -3.65 12.91 -0.86
C SER A 144 -2.99 13.73 -1.96
N ALA A 145 -2.43 14.86 -1.58
CA ALA A 145 -1.53 15.65 -2.40
C ALA A 145 -0.28 15.97 -1.60
N MET A 146 0.88 15.90 -2.22
CA MET A 146 2.15 16.28 -1.64
C MET A 146 2.69 17.51 -2.41
N ASP A 147 3.01 18.60 -1.69
CA ASP A 147 3.57 19.78 -2.30
C ASP A 147 5.08 19.64 -2.59
N GLU A 148 5.66 20.66 -3.19
CA GLU A 148 7.09 20.72 -3.54
C GLU A 148 8.03 20.72 -2.31
N ASN A 149 7.51 21.04 -1.13
CA ASN A 149 8.23 20.99 0.15
C ASN A 149 8.07 19.63 0.85
N GLY A 150 7.31 18.71 0.26
CA GLY A 150 7.01 17.39 0.81
C GLY A 150 5.98 17.43 1.94
N ILE A 151 5.15 18.48 2.00
CA ILE A 151 4.02 18.57 2.92
C ILE A 151 2.83 17.86 2.28
N VAL A 152 2.23 16.96 3.04
CA VAL A 152 1.10 16.14 2.59
C VAL A 152 -0.20 16.68 3.14
N ASP A 153 -1.15 16.95 2.25
CA ASP A 153 -2.55 17.19 2.61
C ASP A 153 -3.37 15.96 2.24
N THR A 154 -4.25 15.51 3.15
CA THR A 154 -4.96 14.24 2.99
C THR A 154 -6.40 14.35 3.44
N ILE A 155 -7.32 13.94 2.56
CA ILE A 155 -8.70 13.62 2.94
C ILE A 155 -8.75 12.13 3.25
N HIS A 156 -9.26 11.78 4.45
CA HIS A 156 -9.32 10.42 4.95
C HIS A 156 -10.76 9.95 5.13
N VAL A 157 -11.09 8.80 4.55
CA VAL A 157 -12.36 8.09 4.74
C VAL A 157 -12.08 6.78 5.44
N GLN A 158 -12.29 6.75 6.74
CA GLN A 158 -11.95 5.61 7.58
C GLN A 158 -12.74 4.35 7.24
N GLN A 159 -14.06 4.47 7.03
CA GLN A 159 -14.93 3.33 6.77
C GLN A 159 -15.26 3.20 5.28
N VAL A 160 -14.79 2.11 4.70
CA VAL A 160 -15.09 1.69 3.32
C VAL A 160 -15.77 0.34 3.38
N ASP A 161 -17.09 0.34 3.19
CA ASP A 161 -17.94 -0.85 3.29
C ASP A 161 -18.03 -1.55 1.93
N ALA A 162 -16.89 -2.05 1.43
CA ALA A 162 -16.80 -2.76 0.17
C ALA A 162 -15.87 -3.97 0.28
N ALA A 163 -16.07 -4.95 -0.58
CA ALA A 163 -15.19 -6.09 -0.71
C ALA A 163 -14.21 -5.88 -1.86
N PHE A 164 -12.97 -6.32 -1.65
CA PHE A 164 -11.91 -6.25 -2.65
C PHE A 164 -11.32 -7.64 -2.87
N VAL A 165 -11.00 -7.95 -4.12
CA VAL A 165 -10.27 -9.16 -4.49
C VAL A 165 -8.96 -8.76 -5.15
N VAL A 166 -7.84 -9.28 -4.65
CA VAL A 166 -6.51 -9.05 -5.22
C VAL A 166 -6.05 -10.29 -5.98
N TYR A 167 -5.43 -10.07 -7.14
CA TYR A 167 -4.87 -11.10 -8.00
C TYR A 167 -3.36 -10.94 -8.02
N ILE A 168 -2.66 -11.75 -7.26
CA ILE A 168 -1.23 -11.64 -7.03
C ILE A 168 -0.50 -12.67 -7.91
N PRO A 169 0.16 -12.24 -9.00
CA PRO A 169 0.92 -13.15 -9.85
C PRO A 169 2.24 -13.55 -9.20
N ASN A 170 2.80 -14.67 -9.61
CA ASN A 170 4.09 -15.16 -9.12
C ASN A 170 5.29 -14.52 -9.86
N VAL A 171 5.20 -13.21 -10.15
CA VAL A 171 6.28 -12.43 -10.76
C VAL A 171 6.48 -11.12 -9.98
N GLU A 172 7.71 -10.62 -9.97
CA GLU A 172 8.03 -9.33 -9.36
C GLU A 172 8.03 -8.22 -10.40
N LEU A 173 7.57 -7.04 -9.99
CA LEU A 173 7.70 -5.82 -10.79
C LEU A 173 8.16 -4.68 -9.87
N LYS A 174 9.37 -4.20 -10.12
CA LYS A 174 9.91 -3.09 -9.35
C LYS A 174 9.23 -1.77 -9.76
N THR A 175 8.93 -0.93 -8.80
CA THR A 175 8.30 0.38 -9.04
C THR A 175 9.07 1.25 -10.05
N ALA A 176 10.41 1.22 -10.00
CA ALA A 176 11.25 1.95 -10.95
C ALA A 176 11.04 1.46 -12.40
N GLU A 177 10.91 0.16 -12.62
CA GLU A 177 10.62 -0.43 -13.93
C GLU A 177 9.23 -0.03 -14.43
N ALA A 178 8.22 -0.14 -13.56
CA ALA A 178 6.85 0.26 -13.89
C ALA A 178 6.71 1.78 -14.13
N ARG A 179 7.56 2.61 -13.53
CA ARG A 179 7.61 4.06 -13.82
C ARG A 179 8.35 4.35 -15.12
N GLY A 180 9.36 3.56 -15.47
CA GLY A 180 10.16 3.76 -16.68
C GLY A 180 9.41 3.60 -18.00
N VAL A 181 8.22 3.02 -18.00
CA VAL A 181 7.37 2.89 -19.21
C VAL A 181 6.37 4.03 -19.38
N LEU A 182 6.28 4.95 -18.40
CA LEU A 182 5.34 6.07 -18.45
C LEU A 182 5.88 7.19 -19.36
N PRO A 183 5.02 7.87 -20.12
CA PRO A 183 5.43 9.01 -20.91
C PRO A 183 5.77 10.21 -20.00
N GLU A 184 6.75 11.00 -20.40
CA GLU A 184 7.15 12.23 -19.68
C GLU A 184 6.13 13.38 -19.87
N GLN A 185 5.34 13.34 -20.92
CA GLN A 185 4.40 14.42 -21.29
C GLN A 185 3.09 13.85 -21.83
N PHE A 186 2.01 14.58 -21.61
CA PHE A 186 0.69 14.28 -22.16
C PHE A 186 0.14 15.49 -22.91
N ASP A 187 -0.59 15.24 -23.99
CA ASP A 187 -1.35 16.29 -24.65
C ASP A 187 -2.40 16.90 -23.71
N ARG A 188 -2.67 18.20 -23.84
CA ARG A 188 -3.65 18.90 -23.01
C ARG A 188 -5.00 18.20 -23.00
N SER A 189 -5.51 17.80 -24.16
CA SER A 189 -6.83 17.15 -24.26
C SER A 189 -6.85 15.77 -23.56
N TYR A 190 -5.74 15.04 -23.61
CA TYR A 190 -5.55 13.79 -22.92
C TYR A 190 -5.50 14.01 -21.39
N ALA A 191 -4.68 14.95 -20.93
CA ALA A 191 -4.54 15.28 -19.52
C ALA A 191 -5.86 15.77 -18.90
N VAL A 192 -6.65 16.59 -19.63
CA VAL A 192 -7.99 17.03 -19.18
C VAL A 192 -8.93 15.85 -18.97
N ARG A 193 -8.95 14.87 -19.88
CA ARG A 193 -9.77 13.66 -19.71
C ARG A 193 -9.30 12.81 -18.54
N ALA A 194 -8.00 12.64 -18.39
CA ALA A 194 -7.41 11.89 -17.28
C ALA A 194 -7.78 12.54 -15.92
N SER A 195 -7.60 13.86 -15.80
CA SER A 195 -8.00 14.64 -14.63
C SER A 195 -9.51 14.52 -14.35
N ALA A 196 -10.36 14.60 -15.37
CA ALA A 196 -11.81 14.45 -15.20
C ALA A 196 -12.19 13.06 -14.66
N ASN A 197 -11.52 11.99 -15.13
CA ASN A 197 -11.74 10.63 -14.63
C ASN A 197 -11.29 10.49 -13.16
N ALA A 198 -10.15 11.08 -12.79
CA ALA A 198 -9.66 11.08 -11.40
C ALA A 198 -10.63 11.84 -10.47
N ASN A 199 -11.13 13.01 -10.90
CA ASN A 199 -12.12 13.78 -10.13
C ASN A 199 -13.42 12.99 -9.93
N MET A 200 -13.88 12.29 -10.96
CA MET A 200 -15.08 11.44 -10.86
C MET A 200 -14.88 10.24 -9.96
N LEU A 201 -13.69 9.61 -9.98
CA LEU A 201 -13.34 8.56 -9.04
C LEU A 201 -13.37 9.08 -7.60
N ALA A 202 -12.68 10.19 -7.32
CA ALA A 202 -12.65 10.79 -5.98
C ALA A 202 -14.05 11.19 -5.49
N ALA A 203 -14.88 11.78 -6.35
CA ALA A 203 -16.26 12.13 -6.02
C ALA A 203 -17.12 10.90 -5.73
N ALA A 204 -16.99 9.82 -6.53
CA ALA A 204 -17.73 8.57 -6.30
C ALA A 204 -17.33 7.91 -4.97
N LEU A 205 -16.02 7.94 -4.63
CA LEU A 205 -15.49 7.51 -3.34
C LEU A 205 -16.13 8.26 -2.17
N MET A 206 -16.15 9.60 -2.23
CA MET A 206 -16.76 10.45 -1.19
C MET A 206 -18.25 10.22 -1.05
N ALA A 207 -18.94 9.93 -2.16
CA ALA A 207 -20.37 9.64 -2.19
C ALA A 207 -20.73 8.19 -1.80
N LYS A 208 -19.71 7.32 -1.57
CA LYS A 208 -19.87 5.87 -1.37
C LYS A 208 -20.66 5.19 -2.51
N ASP A 209 -20.55 5.72 -3.72
CA ASP A 209 -21.15 5.16 -4.94
C ASP A 209 -20.18 4.14 -5.56
N TYR A 210 -20.18 2.94 -4.99
CA TYR A 210 -19.21 1.88 -5.35
C TYR A 210 -19.37 1.41 -6.81
N GLU A 211 -20.57 1.44 -7.35
CA GLU A 211 -20.79 1.11 -8.77
C GLU A 211 -20.12 2.15 -9.69
N ARG A 212 -20.30 3.43 -9.39
CA ARG A 212 -19.64 4.51 -10.14
C ARG A 212 -18.14 4.50 -9.90
N MET A 213 -17.68 4.24 -8.68
CA MET A 213 -16.27 4.06 -8.34
C MET A 213 -15.65 2.99 -9.24
N GLY A 214 -16.22 1.78 -9.30
CA GLY A 214 -15.72 0.69 -10.14
C GLY A 214 -15.66 1.07 -11.61
N ARG A 215 -16.71 1.72 -12.15
CA ARG A 215 -16.70 2.19 -13.54
C ARG A 215 -15.58 3.19 -13.85
N TYR A 216 -15.19 4.03 -12.88
CA TYR A 216 -14.10 4.99 -13.07
C TYR A 216 -12.73 4.39 -12.77
N MET A 217 -12.61 3.36 -11.94
CA MET A 217 -11.37 2.59 -11.77
C MET A 217 -10.84 2.09 -13.12
N GLU A 218 -11.71 1.69 -14.03
CA GLU A 218 -11.36 1.19 -15.37
C GLU A 218 -11.09 2.30 -16.42
N LYS A 219 -11.02 3.57 -16.00
CA LYS A 219 -10.86 4.71 -16.93
C LYS A 219 -9.55 5.45 -16.74
N ASP A 220 -8.54 4.77 -16.23
CA ASP A 220 -7.23 5.40 -16.12
C ASP A 220 -6.63 5.70 -17.51
N LEU A 221 -5.95 6.84 -17.56
CA LEU A 221 -5.21 7.30 -18.73
C LEU A 221 -3.77 7.68 -18.38
N PHE A 222 -3.39 7.68 -17.09
CA PHE A 222 -2.07 8.12 -16.67
C PHE A 222 -1.04 6.98 -16.66
N HIS A 223 -1.40 5.77 -16.23
CA HIS A 223 -0.41 4.72 -16.00
C HIS A 223 -0.79 3.34 -16.53
N GLU A 224 -2.03 2.88 -16.36
CA GLU A 224 -2.44 1.52 -16.77
C GLU A 224 -2.27 1.25 -18.26
N PRO A 225 -2.62 2.17 -19.19
CA PRO A 225 -2.42 1.94 -20.63
C PRO A 225 -0.98 1.65 -21.02
N PHE A 226 -0.03 2.15 -20.24
CA PHE A 226 1.41 1.97 -20.48
C PHE A 226 1.99 0.76 -19.76
N ARG A 227 1.44 0.43 -18.58
CA ARG A 227 1.86 -0.67 -17.71
C ARG A 227 1.23 -2.01 -18.06
N ALA A 228 0.07 -2.03 -18.70
CA ALA A 228 -0.70 -3.25 -18.99
C ALA A 228 0.15 -4.37 -19.61
N LYS A 229 1.08 -4.02 -20.51
CA LYS A 229 1.99 -4.96 -21.17
C LYS A 229 3.00 -5.66 -20.23
N LEU A 230 3.17 -5.12 -19.01
CA LEU A 230 4.07 -5.68 -18.00
C LEU A 230 3.32 -6.61 -17.02
N ILE A 231 2.00 -6.65 -17.10
CA ILE A 231 1.14 -7.31 -16.12
C ILE A 231 0.58 -8.60 -16.71
N PRO A 232 0.86 -9.76 -16.10
CA PRO A 232 0.30 -11.04 -16.56
C PRO A 232 -1.22 -11.03 -16.54
N ALA A 233 -1.84 -11.51 -17.61
CA ALA A 233 -3.29 -11.65 -17.77
C ALA A 233 -4.10 -10.36 -17.49
N PHE A 234 -3.51 -9.17 -17.74
CA PHE A 234 -4.16 -7.89 -17.41
C PHE A 234 -5.56 -7.80 -18.02
N HIS A 235 -5.69 -7.97 -19.33
CA HIS A 235 -6.98 -7.83 -20.01
C HIS A 235 -7.93 -8.99 -19.72
N GLU A 236 -7.39 -10.20 -19.59
CA GLU A 236 -8.15 -11.41 -19.28
C GLU A 236 -8.81 -11.34 -17.90
N ILE A 237 -8.08 -10.83 -16.90
CA ILE A 237 -8.61 -10.64 -15.54
C ILE A 237 -9.68 -9.54 -15.52
N HIS A 238 -9.45 -8.40 -16.19
CA HIS A 238 -10.44 -7.33 -16.29
C HIS A 238 -11.76 -7.83 -16.88
N GLU A 239 -11.69 -8.55 -18.00
CA GLU A 239 -12.88 -9.08 -18.67
C GLU A 239 -13.58 -10.14 -17.83
N ALA A 240 -12.83 -11.07 -17.25
CA ALA A 240 -13.40 -12.14 -16.41
C ALA A 240 -14.02 -11.57 -15.12
N ALA A 241 -13.37 -10.61 -14.46
CA ALA A 241 -13.91 -9.97 -13.27
C ALA A 241 -15.21 -9.22 -13.56
N LYS A 242 -15.26 -8.51 -14.67
CA LYS A 242 -16.48 -7.83 -15.13
C LYS A 242 -17.64 -8.80 -15.40
N GLN A 243 -17.35 -9.91 -16.08
CA GLN A 243 -18.35 -10.97 -16.34
C GLN A 243 -18.84 -11.63 -15.06
N ALA A 244 -17.96 -11.77 -14.05
CA ALA A 244 -18.28 -12.30 -12.74
C ALA A 244 -18.99 -11.31 -11.80
N GLY A 245 -19.24 -10.05 -12.25
CA GLY A 245 -20.02 -9.05 -11.53
C GLY A 245 -19.21 -8.04 -10.71
N ALA A 246 -17.91 -7.89 -10.97
CA ALA A 246 -17.13 -6.80 -10.35
C ALA A 246 -17.67 -5.43 -10.79
N TYR A 247 -17.67 -4.47 -9.87
CA TYR A 247 -17.93 -3.07 -10.18
C TYR A 247 -16.84 -2.47 -11.07
N GLY A 248 -15.59 -2.88 -10.87
CA GLY A 248 -14.44 -2.49 -11.65
C GLY A 248 -13.17 -3.14 -11.14
N THR A 249 -12.17 -3.18 -12.02
CA THR A 249 -10.84 -3.74 -11.76
C THR A 249 -9.78 -2.71 -12.12
N ALA A 250 -8.70 -2.65 -11.36
CA ALA A 250 -7.61 -1.72 -11.60
C ALA A 250 -6.27 -2.34 -11.21
N LEU A 251 -5.18 -1.72 -11.65
CA LEU A 251 -3.84 -2.07 -11.22
C LEU A 251 -3.60 -1.57 -9.78
N SER A 252 -3.08 -2.43 -8.93
CA SER A 252 -2.70 -2.08 -7.57
C SER A 252 -1.31 -1.43 -7.56
N GLY A 253 -1.24 -0.13 -7.34
CA GLY A 253 0.00 0.65 -7.33
C GLY A 253 0.77 0.56 -8.65
N ALA A 254 2.03 0.11 -8.58
CA ALA A 254 2.85 -0.14 -9.76
C ALA A 254 2.57 -1.51 -10.42
N GLY A 255 1.81 -2.38 -9.76
CA GLY A 255 1.61 -3.77 -10.14
C GLY A 255 2.68 -4.70 -9.55
N PRO A 256 2.69 -5.98 -9.97
CA PRO A 256 1.83 -6.59 -11.00
C PRO A 256 0.45 -7.06 -10.49
N THR A 257 0.12 -6.86 -9.23
CA THR A 257 -1.19 -7.22 -8.66
C THR A 257 -2.30 -6.36 -9.27
N LEU A 258 -3.41 -7.01 -9.62
CA LEU A 258 -4.68 -6.34 -9.93
C LEU A 258 -5.61 -6.40 -8.72
N ILE A 259 -6.52 -5.43 -8.63
CA ILE A 259 -7.53 -5.37 -7.56
C ILE A 259 -8.91 -5.11 -8.18
N SER A 260 -9.88 -5.93 -7.80
CA SER A 260 -11.29 -5.72 -8.14
C SER A 260 -12.08 -5.22 -6.95
N LEU A 261 -12.93 -4.23 -7.18
CA LEU A 261 -14.00 -3.82 -6.29
C LEU A 261 -15.24 -4.62 -6.63
N ILE A 262 -15.83 -5.31 -5.66
CA ILE A 262 -16.95 -6.23 -5.88
C ILE A 262 -18.08 -5.99 -4.88
N PRO A 263 -19.33 -6.35 -5.24
CA PRO A 263 -20.42 -6.47 -4.27
C PRO A 263 -20.07 -7.49 -3.18
N SER A 264 -20.37 -7.16 -1.92
CA SER A 264 -20.00 -8.04 -0.80
C SER A 264 -20.77 -9.36 -0.79
N ASP A 265 -21.96 -9.40 -1.33
CA ASP A 265 -22.83 -10.59 -1.38
C ASP A 265 -22.37 -11.66 -2.37
N ILE A 266 -21.56 -11.31 -3.37
CA ILE A 266 -21.00 -12.27 -4.32
C ILE A 266 -19.57 -12.69 -3.99
N ALA A 267 -18.95 -12.12 -2.96
CA ALA A 267 -17.50 -12.16 -2.74
C ALA A 267 -16.92 -13.58 -2.70
N GLU A 268 -17.53 -14.50 -1.98
CA GLU A 268 -17.04 -15.89 -1.86
C GLU A 268 -17.10 -16.64 -3.20
N ASN A 269 -18.23 -16.55 -3.91
CA ASN A 269 -18.40 -17.21 -5.20
C ASN A 269 -17.47 -16.60 -6.26
N PHE A 270 -17.27 -15.28 -6.21
CA PHE A 270 -16.37 -14.56 -7.07
C PHE A 270 -14.93 -15.05 -6.94
N VAL A 271 -14.41 -15.19 -5.70
CA VAL A 271 -13.05 -15.71 -5.45
C VAL A 271 -12.90 -17.14 -5.97
N ILE A 272 -13.91 -18.01 -5.72
CA ILE A 272 -13.89 -19.40 -6.21
C ILE A 272 -13.81 -19.45 -7.73
N GLU A 273 -14.61 -18.63 -8.42
CA GLU A 273 -14.63 -18.56 -9.88
C GLU A 273 -13.29 -18.07 -10.44
N MET A 274 -12.79 -16.95 -9.90
CA MET A 274 -11.54 -16.34 -10.36
C MET A 274 -10.33 -17.24 -10.10
N THR A 275 -10.29 -17.95 -8.95
CA THR A 275 -9.23 -18.92 -8.65
C THR A 275 -9.19 -20.08 -9.65
N LYS A 276 -10.35 -20.53 -10.12
CA LYS A 276 -10.43 -21.57 -11.17
C LYS A 276 -9.95 -21.09 -12.52
N LYS A 277 -10.22 -19.80 -12.84
CA LYS A 277 -9.83 -19.20 -14.14
C LYS A 277 -8.36 -18.83 -14.19
N PHE A 278 -7.77 -18.40 -13.06
CA PHE A 278 -6.39 -17.92 -12.98
C PHE A 278 -5.59 -18.67 -11.90
N PRO A 279 -5.35 -19.98 -12.05
CA PRO A 279 -4.68 -20.81 -11.04
C PRO A 279 -3.22 -20.45 -10.77
N GLU A 280 -2.58 -19.66 -11.65
CA GLU A 280 -1.23 -19.13 -11.49
C GLU A 280 -1.15 -17.87 -10.63
N HIS A 281 -2.30 -17.32 -10.23
CA HIS A 281 -2.39 -16.17 -9.33
C HIS A 281 -2.82 -16.63 -7.93
N ASN A 282 -2.22 -16.05 -6.91
CA ASN A 282 -2.78 -16.12 -5.56
C ASN A 282 -3.91 -15.10 -5.45
N ILE A 283 -5.15 -15.57 -5.35
CA ILE A 283 -6.36 -14.72 -5.33
C ILE A 283 -6.91 -14.68 -3.92
N LEU A 284 -6.96 -13.48 -3.35
CA LEU A 284 -7.36 -13.26 -1.97
C LEU A 284 -8.53 -12.27 -1.88
N LEU A 285 -9.52 -12.63 -1.08
CA LEU A 285 -10.53 -11.67 -0.61
C LEU A 285 -9.90 -10.82 0.51
N THR A 286 -10.02 -9.51 0.41
CA THR A 286 -9.56 -8.57 1.43
C THR A 286 -10.60 -7.47 1.66
N LYS A 287 -10.39 -6.69 2.70
CA LYS A 287 -11.21 -5.53 3.08
C LYS A 287 -10.33 -4.31 3.27
N ALA A 288 -10.94 -3.15 3.27
CA ALA A 288 -10.26 -1.95 3.72
C ALA A 288 -9.87 -2.11 5.20
N ASP A 289 -8.60 -1.86 5.51
CA ASP A 289 -8.16 -1.65 6.88
C ASP A 289 -8.75 -0.34 7.39
N GLN A 290 -9.18 -0.28 8.65
CA GLN A 290 -9.84 0.91 9.22
C GLN A 290 -8.98 1.64 10.25
N ASN A 291 -7.84 1.08 10.62
CA ASN A 291 -7.07 1.53 11.77
C ASN A 291 -5.74 2.20 11.41
N GLY A 292 -5.18 1.87 10.24
CA GLY A 292 -3.82 2.26 9.90
C GLY A 292 -2.78 1.59 10.81
N ILE A 293 -1.68 2.30 11.04
CA ILE A 293 -0.64 1.80 11.93
C ILE A 293 -1.12 1.72 13.37
N VAL A 294 -0.94 0.57 13.99
CA VAL A 294 -1.30 0.30 15.39
C VAL A 294 -0.06 -0.10 16.17
N VAL A 295 0.07 0.48 17.38
CA VAL A 295 1.13 0.13 18.32
C VAL A 295 0.53 -0.37 19.62
N GLN A 296 1.03 -1.50 20.10
CA GLN A 296 0.65 -2.08 21.37
C GLN A 296 1.89 -2.33 22.22
N SER A 297 1.85 -1.87 23.48
CA SER A 297 2.87 -2.27 24.46
C SER A 297 2.55 -3.68 24.95
N LEU A 298 3.51 -4.58 24.81
CA LEU A 298 3.36 -5.95 25.28
C LEU A 298 3.83 -6.03 26.73
N ALA A 299 2.96 -6.55 27.62
CA ALA A 299 3.33 -6.80 29.00
C ALA A 299 4.51 -7.78 29.09
N GLN A 300 5.41 -7.56 30.04
CA GLN A 300 6.41 -8.56 30.39
C GLN A 300 5.67 -9.77 30.99
N VAL A 301 5.80 -10.93 30.39
CA VAL A 301 5.40 -12.23 30.97
C VAL A 301 6.50 -12.69 31.91
#